data_061b2a8a4643edd5249f3ab5e30465c4
#
_entry.id   061b2a8a4643edd5249f3ab5e30465c4
#
_cell.length_a   1.000
_cell.length_b   1.000
_cell.length_c   1.000
_cell.angle_alpha   90.00
_cell.angle_beta   90.00
_cell.angle_gamma   90.00
#
_symmetry.space_group_name_H-M   'P 1'
#
loop_
_entity.id
_entity.type
_entity.pdbx_description
1 polymer ?
#
loop_
_entity_poly.entity_id
_entity_poly.type
_entity_poly.pdbx_seq_one_letter_code
_entity_poly.pdbx_strand_id
1 'polypeptide(L)'
;MKIKNIALVFLCFSFLFGGNINQQLRIAGKNKKEIKKALRKAPRDHREGMHWLIKHMPDEDLKSVTSEFLLENCELAYKAWEETAWGREIPEDVFFEYVLPFANLNEKRESWRKDFYYRFSDIMRNSASGYQAAASLNNKMFEMVGVKYSTKRPKADQAPYESMDAGLASCTGLSILLIDACRSIGVPARFVGTPMWYNNSGNHSWVEI
;
A
#
# COMPACT_ATOMS: atom_id res chain seq x y z
N MET A 1 50.32 13.31 26.89
CA MET A 1 49.68 12.12 26.33
C MET A 1 48.60 12.60 25.36
N LYS A 2 48.83 12.51 24.05
CA LYS A 2 47.98 13.08 23.00
C LYS A 2 46.85 12.12 22.67
N ILE A 3 45.60 12.51 22.93
CA ILE A 3 44.43 11.78 22.52
C ILE A 3 44.22 12.08 21.02
N LYS A 4 44.37 11.07 20.19
CA LYS A 4 44.10 11.13 18.75
C LYS A 4 42.60 11.06 18.54
N ASN A 5 42.02 12.07 17.86
CA ASN A 5 40.67 12.09 17.35
C ASN A 5 40.49 10.94 16.37
N ILE A 6 39.63 10.00 16.74
CA ILE A 6 39.08 8.98 15.82
C ILE A 6 37.87 9.62 15.15
N ALA A 7 38.08 10.12 13.93
CA ALA A 7 36.96 10.51 13.07
C ALA A 7 36.23 9.23 12.65
N LEU A 8 35.03 9.03 13.18
CA LEU A 8 34.12 7.96 12.79
C LEU A 8 33.59 8.30 11.39
N VAL A 9 34.14 7.64 10.39
CA VAL A 9 33.68 7.74 9.02
C VAL A 9 32.36 6.96 8.95
N PHE A 10 31.23 7.67 9.00
CA PHE A 10 29.96 7.13 8.57
C PHE A 10 30.02 6.93 7.04
N LEU A 11 30.45 5.74 6.62
CA LEU A 11 30.27 5.29 5.25
C LEU A 11 28.76 5.07 5.06
N CYS A 12 28.13 5.97 4.32
CA CYS A 12 26.76 5.81 3.83
C CYS A 12 26.66 4.52 3.02
N PHE A 13 26.02 3.51 3.60
CA PHE A 13 25.62 2.28 2.91
C PHE A 13 24.37 2.54 2.04
N SER A 14 24.40 3.59 1.22
CA SER A 14 23.28 4.00 0.35
C SER A 14 23.39 3.47 -1.08
N PHE A 15 24.09 2.36 -1.33
CA PHE A 15 24.47 2.00 -2.72
C PHE A 15 24.07 0.60 -3.20
N LEU A 16 23.15 -0.12 -2.58
CA LEU A 16 22.82 -1.47 -3.05
C LEU A 16 21.37 -1.73 -3.51
N PHE A 17 20.48 -0.72 -3.52
CA PHE A 17 19.12 -0.87 -4.08
C PHE A 17 18.78 0.17 -5.17
N GLY A 18 19.76 0.57 -5.95
CA GLY A 18 19.57 1.49 -7.07
C GLY A 18 18.97 0.84 -8.31
N GLY A 19 17.68 0.54 -8.32
CA GLY A 19 16.95 0.52 -9.59
C GLY A 19 17.03 1.92 -10.16
N ASN A 20 17.48 2.03 -11.41
CA ASN A 20 17.79 3.32 -12.01
C ASN A 20 16.51 4.12 -12.24
N ILE A 21 16.16 5.10 -11.37
CA ILE A 21 15.02 6.02 -11.52
C ILE A 21 14.97 6.60 -12.95
N ASN A 22 16.11 6.75 -13.62
CA ASN A 22 16.15 7.16 -15.01
C ASN A 22 15.47 6.18 -15.95
N GLN A 23 15.43 4.89 -15.62
CA GLN A 23 14.67 3.90 -16.40
C GLN A 23 13.17 4.13 -16.22
N GLN A 24 12.69 4.28 -14.97
CA GLN A 24 11.28 4.56 -14.68
C GLN A 24 10.83 5.87 -15.34
N LEU A 25 11.68 6.90 -15.33
CA LEU A 25 11.42 8.15 -16.02
C LEU A 25 11.37 8.02 -17.56
N ARG A 26 12.05 7.05 -18.15
CA ARG A 26 11.92 6.72 -19.58
C ARG A 26 10.60 6.01 -19.85
N ILE A 27 10.25 5.01 -19.03
CA ILE A 27 8.99 4.26 -19.14
C ILE A 27 7.79 5.18 -18.98
N ALA A 28 7.83 6.12 -18.03
CA ALA A 28 6.78 7.11 -17.80
C ALA A 28 6.47 7.99 -19.02
N GLY A 29 7.40 8.16 -19.96
CA GLY A 29 7.17 8.85 -21.21
C GLY A 29 6.59 10.25 -21.03
N LYS A 30 5.35 10.48 -21.48
CA LYS A 30 4.65 11.77 -21.36
C LYS A 30 4.37 12.14 -19.89
N ASN A 31 4.18 11.15 -19.02
CA ASN A 31 3.91 11.33 -17.59
C ASN A 31 5.17 11.64 -16.74
N LYS A 32 6.34 11.66 -17.36
CA LYS A 32 7.63 11.93 -16.69
C LYS A 32 7.62 13.19 -15.79
N LYS A 33 6.82 14.20 -16.16
CA LYS A 33 6.72 15.45 -15.39
C LYS A 33 6.07 15.21 -14.03
N GLU A 34 5.02 14.39 -13.99
CA GLU A 34 4.32 14.03 -12.75
C GLU A 34 5.22 13.21 -11.84
N ILE A 35 5.91 12.19 -12.37
CA ILE A 35 6.84 11.37 -11.60
C ILE A 35 7.99 12.23 -11.00
N LYS A 36 8.60 13.12 -11.81
CA LYS A 36 9.61 14.06 -11.32
C LYS A 36 9.07 15.03 -10.26
N LYS A 37 7.82 15.48 -10.40
CA LYS A 37 7.16 16.36 -9.43
C LYS A 37 6.96 15.65 -8.10
N ALA A 38 6.51 14.39 -8.11
CA ALA A 38 6.38 13.56 -6.91
C ALA A 38 7.72 13.39 -6.19
N LEU A 39 8.77 12.95 -6.89
CA LEU A 39 10.12 12.81 -6.33
C LEU A 39 10.66 14.10 -5.69
N ARG A 40 10.43 15.24 -6.34
CA ARG A 40 10.93 16.54 -5.85
C ARG A 40 10.15 17.06 -4.65
N LYS A 41 8.82 16.83 -4.61
CA LYS A 41 7.93 17.37 -3.59
C LYS A 41 7.78 16.47 -2.37
N ALA A 42 8.19 15.21 -2.46
CA ALA A 42 8.19 14.32 -1.31
C ALA A 42 8.98 14.94 -0.14
N PRO A 43 8.40 14.98 1.09
CA PRO A 43 9.10 15.38 2.30
C PRO A 43 10.41 14.60 2.45
N ARG A 44 11.39 15.19 3.15
CA ARG A 44 12.74 14.61 3.24
C ARG A 44 12.73 13.18 3.81
N ASP A 45 11.95 12.96 4.83
CA ASP A 45 11.73 11.72 5.55
C ASP A 45 10.90 10.68 4.76
N HIS A 46 10.09 11.13 3.77
CA HIS A 46 9.32 10.24 2.90
C HIS A 46 10.00 9.93 1.54
N ARG A 47 11.18 10.49 1.27
CA ARG A 47 11.83 10.36 -0.04
C ARG A 47 12.19 8.92 -0.39
N GLU A 48 12.62 8.15 0.58
CA GLU A 48 12.98 6.76 0.36
C GLU A 48 11.77 5.94 -0.07
N GLY A 49 10.65 6.06 0.64
CA GLY A 49 9.40 5.41 0.25
C GLY A 49 8.88 5.87 -1.13
N MET A 50 8.96 7.16 -1.44
CA MET A 50 8.60 7.66 -2.77
C MET A 50 9.49 7.07 -3.88
N HIS A 51 10.79 6.96 -3.64
CA HIS A 51 11.72 6.30 -4.56
C HIS A 51 11.38 4.82 -4.71
N TRP A 52 11.08 4.15 -3.60
CA TRP A 52 10.70 2.73 -3.60
C TRP A 52 9.42 2.50 -4.42
N LEU A 53 8.36 3.29 -4.20
CA LEU A 53 7.12 3.22 -4.97
C LEU A 53 7.36 3.36 -6.47
N ILE A 54 8.08 4.41 -6.88
CA ILE A 54 8.34 4.67 -8.30
C ILE A 54 9.19 3.57 -8.93
N LYS A 55 10.10 2.98 -8.16
CA LYS A 55 10.95 1.88 -8.64
C LYS A 55 10.16 0.60 -8.90
N HIS A 56 9.16 0.32 -8.06
CA HIS A 56 8.46 -0.96 -8.05
C HIS A 56 7.05 -0.91 -8.65
N MET A 57 6.54 0.27 -9.01
CA MET A 57 5.22 0.35 -9.63
C MET A 57 5.23 -0.20 -11.07
N PRO A 58 4.10 -0.76 -11.54
CA PRO A 58 3.92 -1.22 -12.92
C PRO A 58 4.12 -0.11 -13.94
N ASP A 59 4.53 -0.47 -15.16
CA ASP A 59 4.75 0.45 -16.27
C ASP A 59 3.52 1.30 -16.60
N GLU A 60 2.31 0.74 -16.49
CA GLU A 60 1.06 1.45 -16.77
C GLU A 60 0.78 2.53 -15.70
N ASP A 61 1.13 2.25 -14.45
CA ASP A 61 1.03 3.24 -13.38
C ASP A 61 2.03 4.38 -13.59
N LEU A 62 3.27 4.07 -13.97
CA LEU A 62 4.27 5.10 -14.33
C LEU A 62 3.76 6.05 -15.43
N LYS A 63 2.95 5.55 -16.36
CA LYS A 63 2.41 6.32 -17.50
C LYS A 63 1.17 7.14 -17.15
N SER A 64 0.49 6.86 -16.01
CA SER A 64 -0.85 7.38 -15.74
C SER A 64 -1.03 8.09 -14.40
N VAL A 65 -0.34 7.69 -13.31
CA VAL A 65 -0.57 8.26 -11.98
C VAL A 65 -0.08 9.71 -11.88
N THR A 66 -0.82 10.52 -11.14
CA THR A 66 -0.45 11.93 -10.91
C THR A 66 0.52 12.07 -9.74
N SER A 67 1.24 13.16 -9.70
CA SER A 67 2.10 13.51 -8.55
C SER A 67 1.30 13.70 -7.26
N GLU A 68 0.08 14.20 -7.36
CA GLU A 68 -0.81 14.43 -6.21
C GLU A 68 -1.25 13.11 -5.60
N PHE A 69 -1.66 12.15 -6.45
CA PHE A 69 -1.99 10.80 -6.00
C PHE A 69 -0.83 10.13 -5.26
N LEU A 70 0.39 10.18 -5.83
CA LEU A 70 1.58 9.59 -5.22
C LEU A 70 1.96 10.27 -3.89
N LEU A 71 1.87 11.60 -3.82
CA LEU A 71 2.19 12.35 -2.62
C LEU A 71 1.19 12.09 -1.50
N GLU A 72 -0.12 12.11 -1.80
CA GLU A 72 -1.17 11.80 -0.83
C GLU A 72 -1.04 10.36 -0.31
N ASN A 73 -0.83 9.39 -1.21
CA ASN A 73 -0.63 8.00 -0.81
C ASN A 73 0.58 7.83 0.12
N CYS A 74 1.71 8.43 -0.26
CA CYS A 74 2.93 8.34 0.51
C CYS A 74 2.78 9.00 1.90
N GLU A 75 2.26 10.22 1.95
CA GLU A 75 2.02 10.96 3.18
C GLU A 75 1.13 10.18 4.17
N LEU A 76 -0.01 9.67 3.69
CA LEU A 76 -0.95 8.94 4.53
C LEU A 76 -0.42 7.56 4.95
N ALA A 77 0.41 6.90 4.13
CA ALA A 77 1.05 5.65 4.53
C ALA A 77 2.06 5.88 5.67
N TYR A 78 2.92 6.88 5.55
CA TYR A 78 3.86 7.26 6.61
C TYR A 78 3.12 7.72 7.87
N LYS A 79 2.08 8.52 7.74
CA LYS A 79 1.23 8.94 8.86
C LYS A 79 0.68 7.74 9.62
N ALA A 80 0.11 6.75 8.91
CA ALA A 80 -0.39 5.54 9.55
C ALA A 80 0.73 4.73 10.23
N TRP A 81 1.92 4.65 9.62
CA TRP A 81 3.08 3.97 10.19
C TRP A 81 3.60 4.67 11.45
N GLU A 82 3.61 6.00 11.49
CA GLU A 82 4.13 6.79 12.60
C GLU A 82 3.15 6.92 13.78
N GLU A 83 1.85 7.01 13.50
CA GLU A 83 0.82 7.32 14.50
C GLU A 83 0.20 6.08 15.16
N THR A 84 0.34 4.87 14.57
CA THR A 84 -0.24 3.66 15.15
C THR A 84 0.66 3.04 16.21
N ALA A 85 0.04 2.40 17.22
CA ALA A 85 0.77 1.77 18.32
C ALA A 85 1.73 0.67 17.84
N TRP A 86 1.40 -0.02 16.75
CA TRP A 86 2.19 -1.09 16.15
C TRP A 86 3.13 -0.63 15.04
N GLY A 87 2.93 0.56 14.49
CA GLY A 87 3.66 1.01 13.31
C GLY A 87 5.17 1.05 13.51
N ARG A 88 5.62 1.54 14.68
CA ARG A 88 7.06 1.62 15.01
C ARG A 88 7.75 0.25 15.17
N GLU A 89 6.98 -0.82 15.33
CA GLU A 89 7.49 -2.18 15.41
C GLU A 89 7.65 -2.82 14.03
N ILE A 90 7.07 -2.20 12.98
CA ILE A 90 7.13 -2.68 11.61
C ILE A 90 8.47 -2.26 10.99
N PRO A 91 9.31 -3.22 10.55
CA PRO A 91 10.54 -2.91 9.82
C PRO A 91 10.26 -2.12 8.54
N GLU A 92 11.19 -1.27 8.14
CA GLU A 92 11.02 -0.36 6.99
C GLU A 92 10.81 -1.12 5.67
N ASP A 93 11.48 -2.24 5.47
CA ASP A 93 11.30 -3.12 4.32
C ASP A 93 9.88 -3.71 4.26
N VAL A 94 9.33 -4.13 5.40
CA VAL A 94 7.93 -4.60 5.53
C VAL A 94 6.95 -3.46 5.27
N PHE A 95 7.23 -2.25 5.77
CA PHE A 95 6.44 -1.06 5.48
C PHE A 95 6.40 -0.76 3.97
N PHE A 96 7.56 -0.77 3.31
CA PHE A 96 7.63 -0.49 1.88
C PHE A 96 6.88 -1.52 1.04
N GLU A 97 6.97 -2.80 1.38
CA GLU A 97 6.34 -3.86 0.59
C GLU A 97 4.85 -4.04 0.86
N TYR A 98 4.40 -3.82 2.11
CA TYR A 98 3.08 -4.28 2.53
C TYR A 98 2.16 -3.20 3.11
N VAL A 99 2.65 -1.98 3.36
CA VAL A 99 1.83 -0.83 3.81
C VAL A 99 1.80 0.27 2.76
N LEU A 100 2.96 0.66 2.23
CA LEU A 100 3.12 1.79 1.33
C LEU A 100 2.42 1.64 -0.04
N PRO A 101 2.36 0.45 -0.68
CA PRO A 101 1.74 0.30 -1.99
C PRO A 101 0.25 0.69 -2.01
N PHE A 102 -0.17 1.31 -3.11
CA PHE A 102 -1.53 1.78 -3.36
C PHE A 102 -2.38 0.81 -4.18
N ALA A 103 -1.79 -0.30 -4.61
CA ALA A 103 -2.43 -1.30 -5.46
C ALA A 103 -2.01 -2.71 -5.07
N ASN A 104 -2.80 -3.68 -5.49
CA ASN A 104 -2.62 -5.09 -5.19
C ASN A 104 -2.41 -5.94 -6.46
N LEU A 105 -3.24 -5.71 -7.48
CA LEU A 105 -3.27 -6.43 -8.75
C LEU A 105 -3.47 -5.44 -9.92
N ASN A 106 -4.50 -5.70 -10.75
CA ASN A 106 -4.85 -4.90 -11.92
C ASN A 106 -6.07 -4.01 -11.71
N GLU A 107 -6.55 -3.90 -10.45
CA GLU A 107 -7.69 -3.07 -10.13
C GLU A 107 -7.45 -1.61 -10.54
N LYS A 108 -8.52 -0.90 -10.80
CA LYS A 108 -8.45 0.54 -11.08
C LYS A 108 -7.77 1.28 -9.93
N ARG A 109 -6.87 2.22 -10.25
CA ARG A 109 -6.20 3.04 -9.25
C ARG A 109 -7.15 4.11 -8.71
N GLU A 110 -7.40 4.08 -7.41
CA GLU A 110 -8.34 4.96 -6.69
C GLU A 110 -7.67 5.58 -5.47
N SER A 111 -8.05 6.83 -5.13
CA SER A 111 -7.52 7.54 -3.95
C SER A 111 -8.26 7.11 -2.68
N TRP A 112 -8.27 5.82 -2.39
CA TRP A 112 -9.01 5.22 -1.27
C TRP A 112 -8.36 5.50 0.09
N ARG A 113 -7.04 5.69 0.15
CA ARG A 113 -6.27 5.69 1.41
C ARG A 113 -6.76 6.73 2.41
N LYS A 114 -7.07 7.94 1.95
CA LYS A 114 -7.55 9.02 2.81
C LYS A 114 -8.91 8.71 3.45
N ASP A 115 -9.87 8.30 2.64
CA ASP A 115 -11.20 7.90 3.12
C ASP A 115 -11.08 6.75 4.12
N PHE A 116 -10.34 5.70 3.79
CA PHE A 116 -10.19 4.53 4.64
C PHE A 116 -9.43 4.81 5.94
N TYR A 117 -8.42 5.69 5.92
CA TYR A 117 -7.74 6.13 7.13
C TYR A 117 -8.72 6.74 8.15
N TYR A 118 -9.61 7.62 7.70
CA TYR A 118 -10.60 8.24 8.59
C TYR A 118 -11.77 7.29 8.90
N ARG A 119 -12.24 6.54 7.95
CA ARG A 119 -13.35 5.58 8.10
C ARG A 119 -13.06 4.49 9.12
N PHE A 120 -11.82 4.00 9.15
CA PHE A 120 -11.39 2.95 10.06
C PHE A 120 -10.60 3.47 11.28
N SER A 121 -10.56 4.77 11.48
CA SER A 121 -9.83 5.41 12.60
C SER A 121 -10.26 4.92 13.99
N ASP A 122 -11.53 4.56 14.17
CA ASP A 122 -12.01 4.00 15.45
C ASP A 122 -11.45 2.60 15.70
N ILE A 123 -11.36 1.77 14.67
CA ILE A 123 -10.72 0.45 14.76
C ILE A 123 -9.23 0.64 15.09
N MET A 124 -8.56 1.58 14.43
CA MET A 124 -7.17 1.91 14.69
C MET A 124 -6.95 2.32 16.15
N ARG A 125 -7.73 3.26 16.68
CA ARG A 125 -7.58 3.76 18.06
C ARG A 125 -7.91 2.74 19.14
N ASN A 126 -8.84 1.81 18.87
CA ASN A 126 -9.30 0.81 19.83
C ASN A 126 -8.57 -0.53 19.73
N SER A 127 -7.53 -0.64 18.92
CA SER A 127 -6.72 -1.85 18.77
C SER A 127 -5.36 -1.68 19.43
N ALA A 128 -4.94 -2.69 20.21
CA ALA A 128 -3.64 -2.69 20.87
C ALA A 128 -2.50 -3.22 19.97
N SER A 129 -2.84 -3.87 18.85
CA SER A 129 -1.86 -4.40 17.89
C SER A 129 -2.41 -4.44 16.47
N GLY A 130 -1.52 -4.55 15.49
CA GLY A 130 -1.89 -4.73 14.09
C GLY A 130 -2.78 -5.97 13.85
N TYR A 131 -2.51 -7.07 14.55
CA TYR A 131 -3.36 -8.27 14.51
C TYR A 131 -4.78 -8.02 15.00
N GLN A 132 -4.93 -7.31 16.10
CA GLN A 132 -6.25 -6.95 16.62
C GLN A 132 -6.99 -6.01 15.68
N ALA A 133 -6.28 -5.05 15.08
CA ALA A 133 -6.83 -4.16 14.09
C ALA A 133 -7.30 -4.90 12.83
N ALA A 134 -6.48 -5.81 12.30
CA ALA A 134 -6.81 -6.65 11.15
C ALA A 134 -8.02 -7.55 11.42
N ALA A 135 -8.06 -8.22 12.58
CA ALA A 135 -9.21 -9.03 12.99
C ALA A 135 -10.50 -8.22 13.11
N SER A 136 -10.40 -7.00 13.68
CA SER A 136 -11.54 -6.08 13.79
C SER A 136 -12.01 -5.59 12.43
N LEU A 137 -11.09 -5.27 11.51
CA LEU A 137 -11.43 -4.94 10.12
C LEU A 137 -12.13 -6.11 9.44
N ASN A 138 -11.53 -7.30 9.46
CA ASN A 138 -12.13 -8.48 8.82
C ASN A 138 -13.55 -8.78 9.31
N ASN A 139 -13.83 -8.53 10.58
CA ASN A 139 -15.15 -8.78 11.17
C ASN A 139 -16.19 -7.69 10.87
N LYS A 140 -15.79 -6.44 10.66
CA LYS A 140 -16.74 -5.30 10.65
C LYS A 140 -16.77 -4.53 9.34
N MET A 141 -15.64 -4.42 8.62
CA MET A 141 -15.54 -3.47 7.52
C MET A 141 -16.47 -3.76 6.35
N PHE A 142 -16.72 -5.04 6.04
CA PHE A 142 -17.59 -5.40 4.90
C PHE A 142 -19.02 -4.93 5.12
N GLU A 143 -19.53 -5.01 6.36
CA GLU A 143 -20.83 -4.43 6.73
C GLU A 143 -20.76 -2.89 6.70
N MET A 144 -19.69 -2.29 7.24
CA MET A 144 -19.51 -0.83 7.26
C MET A 144 -19.49 -0.21 5.87
N VAL A 145 -18.95 -0.91 4.87
CA VAL A 145 -18.86 -0.43 3.47
C VAL A 145 -19.97 -1.02 2.58
N GLY A 146 -20.86 -1.85 3.12
CA GLY A 146 -22.00 -2.40 2.41
C GLY A 146 -21.67 -3.42 1.32
N VAL A 147 -20.55 -4.14 1.43
CA VAL A 147 -20.07 -5.08 0.39
C VAL A 147 -20.15 -6.52 0.87
N LYS A 148 -20.65 -7.41 0.02
CA LYS A 148 -20.72 -8.85 0.28
C LYS A 148 -20.20 -9.68 -0.88
N TYR A 149 -19.80 -10.91 -0.59
CA TYR A 149 -19.40 -11.85 -1.63
C TYR A 149 -20.55 -12.18 -2.58
N SER A 150 -20.29 -12.15 -3.88
CA SER A 150 -21.24 -12.62 -4.89
C SER A 150 -20.56 -13.02 -6.18
N THR A 151 -21.03 -14.11 -6.79
CA THR A 151 -20.68 -14.46 -8.16
C THR A 151 -21.30 -13.53 -9.20
N LYS A 152 -22.30 -12.71 -8.80
CA LYS A 152 -22.96 -11.71 -9.66
C LYS A 152 -22.24 -10.35 -9.68
N ARG A 153 -21.04 -10.24 -9.06
CA ARG A 153 -20.21 -9.02 -9.13
C ARG A 153 -19.91 -8.63 -10.59
N PRO A 154 -19.70 -7.33 -10.88
CA PRO A 154 -19.41 -6.85 -12.24
C PRO A 154 -18.13 -7.42 -12.85
N LYS A 155 -17.04 -7.52 -12.05
CA LYS A 155 -15.76 -8.11 -12.46
C LYS A 155 -15.04 -8.74 -11.25
N ALA A 156 -13.94 -9.46 -11.48
CA ALA A 156 -13.23 -10.18 -10.42
C ALA A 156 -12.37 -9.24 -9.54
N ASP A 157 -11.60 -8.37 -10.16
CA ASP A 157 -10.61 -7.47 -9.56
C ASP A 157 -11.15 -6.04 -9.41
N GLN A 158 -12.31 -5.91 -8.76
CA GLN A 158 -12.90 -4.60 -8.47
C GLN A 158 -12.01 -3.82 -7.51
N ALA A 159 -11.81 -2.54 -7.83
CA ALA A 159 -11.22 -1.57 -6.92
C ALA A 159 -12.15 -1.28 -5.73
N PRO A 160 -11.66 -0.64 -4.65
CA PRO A 160 -12.44 -0.39 -3.45
C PRO A 160 -13.79 0.28 -3.72
N TYR A 161 -13.82 1.40 -4.42
CA TYR A 161 -15.07 2.12 -4.70
C TYR A 161 -15.95 1.38 -5.70
N GLU A 162 -15.38 0.69 -6.70
CA GLU A 162 -16.17 -0.18 -7.58
C GLU A 162 -16.89 -1.29 -6.80
N SER A 163 -16.26 -1.84 -5.76
CA SER A 163 -16.87 -2.85 -4.89
C SER A 163 -17.98 -2.24 -4.02
N MET A 164 -17.72 -1.06 -3.45
CA MET A 164 -18.69 -0.34 -2.62
C MET A 164 -19.92 0.11 -3.43
N ASP A 165 -19.72 0.65 -4.63
CA ASP A 165 -20.81 1.07 -5.52
C ASP A 165 -21.68 -0.11 -5.97
N ALA A 166 -21.06 -1.26 -6.22
CA ALA A 166 -21.78 -2.47 -6.61
C ALA A 166 -22.45 -3.19 -5.42
N GLY A 167 -21.98 -2.97 -4.19
CA GLY A 167 -22.37 -3.73 -3.01
C GLY A 167 -21.98 -5.22 -3.07
N LEU A 168 -21.27 -5.64 -4.10
CA LEU A 168 -20.93 -7.03 -4.42
C LEU A 168 -19.49 -7.13 -4.88
N ALA A 169 -18.77 -8.13 -4.39
CA ALA A 169 -17.41 -8.41 -4.84
C ALA A 169 -17.11 -9.91 -4.91
N SER A 170 -16.07 -10.28 -5.63
CA SER A 170 -15.48 -11.63 -5.61
C SER A 170 -14.60 -11.80 -4.37
N CYS A 171 -14.03 -12.99 -4.17
CA CYS A 171 -12.96 -13.18 -3.17
C CYS A 171 -11.78 -12.24 -3.43
N THR A 172 -11.42 -12.00 -4.69
CA THR A 172 -10.36 -11.05 -5.09
C THR A 172 -10.73 -9.62 -4.69
N GLY A 173 -11.92 -9.12 -5.04
CA GLY A 173 -12.37 -7.76 -4.69
C GLY A 173 -12.49 -7.55 -3.18
N LEU A 174 -12.99 -8.56 -2.44
CA LEU A 174 -13.02 -8.52 -0.97
C LEU A 174 -11.61 -8.49 -0.37
N SER A 175 -10.67 -9.26 -0.95
CA SER A 175 -9.26 -9.23 -0.51
C SER A 175 -8.63 -7.88 -0.77
N ILE A 176 -8.82 -7.26 -1.94
CA ILE A 176 -8.35 -5.90 -2.26
C ILE A 176 -8.88 -4.90 -1.23
N LEU A 177 -10.20 -4.90 -0.97
CA LEU A 177 -10.82 -4.04 0.04
C LEU A 177 -10.18 -4.19 1.43
N LEU A 178 -9.99 -5.43 1.89
CA LEU A 178 -9.43 -5.69 3.22
C LEU A 178 -7.96 -5.29 3.30
N ILE A 179 -7.16 -5.54 2.24
CA ILE A 179 -5.76 -5.11 2.18
C ILE A 179 -5.67 -3.59 2.25
N ASP A 180 -6.47 -2.88 1.45
CA ASP A 180 -6.43 -1.43 1.41
C ASP A 180 -6.90 -0.82 2.73
N ALA A 181 -7.90 -1.42 3.40
CA ALA A 181 -8.31 -1.05 4.76
C ALA A 181 -7.19 -1.27 5.79
N CYS A 182 -6.51 -2.43 5.76
CA CYS A 182 -5.35 -2.72 6.61
C CYS A 182 -4.23 -1.71 6.39
N ARG A 183 -3.82 -1.49 5.13
CA ARG A 183 -2.76 -0.55 4.76
C ARG A 183 -3.09 0.88 5.14
N SER A 184 -4.37 1.28 5.09
CA SER A 184 -4.80 2.63 5.45
C SER A 184 -4.56 2.97 6.91
N ILE A 185 -4.56 1.99 7.79
CA ILE A 185 -4.30 2.12 9.22
C ILE A 185 -2.97 1.51 9.65
N GLY A 186 -2.01 1.38 8.72
CA GLY A 186 -0.65 0.97 9.01
C GLY A 186 -0.46 -0.52 9.35
N VAL A 187 -1.39 -1.38 8.97
CA VAL A 187 -1.25 -2.84 9.10
C VAL A 187 -0.67 -3.41 7.80
N PRO A 188 0.49 -4.09 7.84
CA PRO A 188 1.04 -4.77 6.67
C PRO A 188 0.08 -5.83 6.18
N ALA A 189 -0.22 -5.82 4.88
CA ALA A 189 -1.14 -6.78 4.29
C ALA A 189 -0.78 -7.09 2.84
N ARG A 190 -0.89 -8.36 2.44
CA ARG A 190 -0.62 -8.80 1.08
C ARG A 190 -1.71 -9.68 0.52
N PHE A 191 -1.84 -9.62 -0.80
CA PHE A 191 -2.72 -10.49 -1.55
C PHE A 191 -2.08 -11.86 -1.73
N VAL A 192 -2.85 -12.91 -1.46
CA VAL A 192 -2.47 -14.28 -1.73
C VAL A 192 -3.61 -14.98 -2.46
N GLY A 193 -3.28 -15.89 -3.35
CA GLY A 193 -4.29 -16.65 -4.08
C GLY A 193 -3.77 -17.97 -4.65
N THR A 194 -4.69 -18.85 -4.87
CA THR A 194 -4.46 -20.08 -5.64
C THR A 194 -5.26 -20.05 -6.95
N PRO A 195 -4.62 -20.31 -8.10
CA PRO A 195 -5.31 -20.34 -9.37
C PRO A 195 -6.29 -21.52 -9.48
N MET A 196 -6.04 -22.60 -8.74
CA MET A 196 -6.88 -23.78 -8.70
C MET A 196 -6.68 -24.54 -7.39
N TRP A 197 -7.78 -25.01 -6.80
CA TRP A 197 -7.73 -25.91 -5.66
C TRP A 197 -7.25 -27.30 -6.09
N TYR A 198 -6.58 -28.00 -5.18
CA TYR A 198 -6.13 -29.38 -5.42
C TYR A 198 -7.29 -30.34 -5.68
N ASN A 199 -8.38 -30.19 -4.97
CA ASN A 199 -9.53 -31.12 -4.95
C ASN A 199 -10.87 -30.49 -5.37
N ASN A 200 -10.89 -29.22 -5.75
CA ASN A 200 -12.08 -28.50 -6.18
C ASN A 200 -11.80 -27.69 -7.44
N SER A 201 -12.82 -27.43 -8.25
CA SER A 201 -12.73 -26.47 -9.34
C SER A 201 -12.73 -25.04 -8.81
N GLY A 202 -12.05 -24.15 -9.52
CA GLY A 202 -12.01 -22.71 -9.24
C GLY A 202 -10.76 -22.26 -8.50
N ASN A 203 -10.64 -20.94 -8.41
CA ASN A 203 -9.58 -20.23 -7.71
C ASN A 203 -10.08 -19.69 -6.37
N HIS A 204 -9.17 -19.22 -5.55
CA HIS A 204 -9.47 -18.48 -4.33
C HIS A 204 -8.41 -17.43 -4.04
N SER A 205 -8.85 -16.39 -3.34
CA SER A 205 -7.96 -15.31 -2.88
C SER A 205 -8.25 -15.01 -1.42
N TRP A 206 -7.19 -14.64 -0.69
CA TRP A 206 -7.27 -14.22 0.72
C TRP A 206 -6.20 -13.18 1.05
N VAL A 207 -6.18 -12.74 2.28
CA VAL A 207 -5.24 -11.74 2.81
C VAL A 207 -4.33 -12.39 3.83
N GLU A 208 -3.04 -12.10 3.75
CA GLU A 208 -2.07 -12.38 4.80
C GLU A 208 -1.60 -11.08 5.44
N ILE A 209 -1.40 -11.13 6.76
CA ILE A 209 -1.00 -10.03 7.64
C ILE A 209 0.38 -10.33 8.23
#